data_b187bb0d0ea8719fb202a8b22d103f9f
#
_entry.id   b187bb0d0ea8719fb202a8b22d103f9f
#
_cell.length_a   1.000
_cell.length_b   1.000
_cell.length_c   1.000
_cell.angle_alpha   90.00
_cell.angle_beta   90.00
_cell.angle_gamma   90.00
#
_symmetry.space_group_name_H-M   'P 1'
#
loop_
_entity.id
_entity.type
_entity.pdbx_description
1 polymer ?
#
loop_
_entity_poly.entity_id
_entity_poly.type
_entity_poly.pdbx_seq_one_letter_code
_entity_poly.pdbx_strand_id
1 'polypeptide(L)'
;MAIKKSQLYSSLWQSCDELRGGMDASQYKDYVLTLLFMKYVSDKQDSLIEVPEGGSFADMVALKGDKEIGDKINKIIGRLAEANDLKGVIDQADFNDETKLGSGKDMQDRLSKLVAIFDQLDLGANRADGDDLLGDAYEYLMRHF
;
A
#
# COMPACT_ATOMS: atom_id res chain seq x y z
N MET A 1 2.58 3.03 -19.93
CA MET A 1 1.19 2.99 -20.37
C MET A 1 0.27 3.18 -19.18
N ALA A 2 -0.80 3.96 -19.35
CA ALA A 2 -1.72 4.23 -18.25
C ALA A 2 -2.46 2.97 -17.81
N ILE A 3 -2.65 2.82 -16.50
CA ILE A 3 -3.42 1.72 -15.94
C ILE A 3 -4.91 1.94 -16.20
N LYS A 4 -5.63 0.89 -16.51
CA LYS A 4 -7.08 0.94 -16.63
C LYS A 4 -7.71 0.82 -15.25
N LYS A 5 -8.88 1.47 -15.05
CA LYS A 5 -9.60 1.35 -13.77
C LYS A 5 -9.89 -0.10 -13.40
N SER A 6 -10.18 -0.94 -14.39
CA SER A 6 -10.44 -2.36 -14.14
C SER A 6 -9.24 -3.07 -13.55
N GLN A 7 -8.02 -2.69 -13.96
CA GLN A 7 -6.79 -3.26 -13.40
C GLN A 7 -6.59 -2.81 -11.96
N LEU A 8 -6.84 -1.52 -11.71
CA LEU A 8 -6.75 -0.97 -10.35
C LEU A 8 -7.73 -1.69 -9.41
N TYR A 9 -8.98 -1.80 -9.83
CA TYR A 9 -10.02 -2.41 -9.00
C TYR A 9 -9.75 -3.89 -8.76
N SER A 10 -9.24 -4.60 -9.77
CA SER A 10 -8.87 -6.01 -9.62
C SER A 10 -7.76 -6.18 -8.59
N SER A 11 -6.76 -5.30 -8.62
CA SER A 11 -5.67 -5.32 -7.64
C SER A 11 -6.15 -5.02 -6.23
N LEU A 12 -7.08 -4.06 -6.10
CA LEU A 12 -7.68 -3.75 -4.80
C LEU A 12 -8.46 -4.93 -4.25
N TRP A 13 -9.24 -5.59 -5.11
CA TRP A 13 -10.00 -6.78 -4.71
C TRP A 13 -9.07 -7.89 -4.23
N GLN A 14 -8.00 -8.18 -5.00
CA GLN A 14 -7.03 -9.20 -4.63
C GLN A 14 -6.35 -8.89 -3.29
N SER A 15 -6.02 -7.61 -3.07
CA SER A 15 -5.39 -7.18 -1.82
C SER A 15 -6.31 -7.39 -0.63
N CYS A 16 -7.58 -7.06 -0.77
CA CYS A 16 -8.56 -7.27 0.28
C CYS A 16 -8.77 -8.76 0.57
N ASP A 17 -8.78 -9.59 -0.47
CA ASP A 17 -8.90 -11.04 -0.30
C ASP A 17 -7.75 -11.63 0.51
N GLU A 18 -6.53 -11.15 0.32
CA GLU A 18 -5.38 -11.61 1.09
C GLU A 18 -5.52 -11.31 2.58
N LEU A 19 -6.24 -10.26 2.93
CA LEU A 19 -6.38 -9.81 4.32
C LEU A 19 -7.67 -10.27 4.98
N ARG A 20 -8.63 -10.71 4.20
CA ARG A 20 -10.01 -10.96 4.67
C ARG A 20 -10.10 -12.00 5.78
N GLY A 21 -9.24 -12.98 5.79
CA GLY A 21 -9.29 -14.07 6.76
C GLY A 21 -8.89 -13.68 8.18
N GLY A 22 -8.18 -12.58 8.36
CA GLY A 22 -7.62 -12.21 9.66
C GLY A 22 -8.14 -10.91 10.24
N MET A 23 -9.00 -10.19 9.52
CA MET A 23 -9.46 -8.89 10.01
C MET A 23 -10.76 -8.44 9.33
N ASP A 24 -11.42 -7.43 9.92
CA ASP A 24 -12.64 -6.84 9.38
C ASP A 24 -12.36 -5.92 8.20
N ALA A 25 -13.40 -5.62 7.42
CA ALA A 25 -13.30 -4.71 6.29
C ALA A 25 -12.78 -3.33 6.67
N SER A 26 -13.19 -2.81 7.82
CA SER A 26 -12.70 -1.51 8.30
C SER A 26 -11.20 -1.54 8.58
N GLN A 27 -10.66 -2.69 8.91
CA GLN A 27 -9.23 -2.86 9.21
C GLN A 27 -8.41 -3.06 7.94
N TYR A 28 -8.81 -3.99 7.05
CA TYR A 28 -7.99 -4.27 5.87
C TYR A 28 -8.03 -3.15 4.84
N LYS A 29 -9.07 -2.31 4.83
CA LYS A 29 -9.08 -1.12 3.98
C LYS A 29 -7.90 -0.19 4.28
N ASP A 30 -7.58 -0.01 5.55
CA ASP A 30 -6.47 0.86 5.96
C ASP A 30 -5.14 0.35 5.41
N TYR A 31 -4.92 -0.96 5.46
CA TYR A 31 -3.71 -1.57 4.91
C TYR A 31 -3.62 -1.36 3.40
N VAL A 32 -4.72 -1.62 2.70
CA VAL A 32 -4.77 -1.51 1.24
C VAL A 32 -4.56 -0.06 0.81
N LEU A 33 -5.26 0.88 1.45
CA LEU A 33 -5.14 2.30 1.11
C LEU A 33 -3.74 2.84 1.39
N THR A 34 -3.12 2.40 2.47
CA THR A 34 -1.75 2.83 2.80
C THR A 34 -0.76 2.35 1.73
N LEU A 35 -0.85 1.09 1.32
CA LEU A 35 0.03 0.57 0.28
C LEU A 35 -0.20 1.24 -1.06
N LEU A 36 -1.47 1.48 -1.40
CA LEU A 36 -1.81 2.20 -2.63
C LEU A 36 -1.23 3.60 -2.62
N PHE A 37 -1.36 4.31 -1.48
CA PHE A 37 -0.79 5.65 -1.34
C PHE A 37 0.73 5.63 -1.54
N MET A 38 1.41 4.69 -0.91
CA MET A 38 2.85 4.55 -1.04
C MET A 38 3.27 4.29 -2.48
N LYS A 39 2.54 3.42 -3.18
CA LYS A 39 2.80 3.13 -4.58
C LYS A 39 2.54 4.36 -5.45
N TYR A 40 1.43 5.05 -5.20
CA TYR A 40 1.05 6.24 -5.95
C TYR A 40 2.12 7.33 -5.87
N VAL A 41 2.56 7.68 -4.65
CA VAL A 41 3.54 8.75 -4.49
C VAL A 41 4.93 8.35 -5.01
N SER A 42 5.24 7.06 -4.97
CA SER A 42 6.50 6.56 -5.49
C SER A 42 6.53 6.60 -7.02
N ASP A 43 5.39 6.30 -7.67
CA ASP A 43 5.29 6.33 -9.13
C ASP A 43 5.15 7.76 -9.66
N LYS A 44 4.50 8.65 -8.93
CA LYS A 44 4.30 10.05 -9.32
C LYS A 44 5.34 10.95 -8.69
N GLN A 45 6.51 11.00 -9.30
CA GLN A 45 7.64 11.73 -8.74
C GLN A 45 7.48 13.24 -8.73
N ASP A 46 6.53 13.76 -9.48
CA ASP A 46 6.25 15.20 -9.54
C ASP A 46 5.12 15.63 -8.59
N SER A 47 4.72 14.78 -7.67
CA SER A 47 3.71 15.12 -6.68
C SER A 47 4.29 16.06 -5.61
N LEU A 48 3.39 16.64 -4.82
CA LEU A 48 3.79 17.51 -3.71
C LEU A 48 4.36 16.71 -2.51
N ILE A 49 4.27 15.40 -2.57
CA ILE A 49 4.78 14.52 -1.52
C ILE A 49 6.25 14.21 -1.78
N GLU A 50 7.08 14.48 -0.80
CA GLU A 50 8.50 14.16 -0.86
C GLU A 50 8.70 12.68 -0.48
N VAL A 51 9.43 11.94 -1.30
CA VAL A 51 9.77 10.55 -1.02
C VAL A 51 11.23 10.51 -0.55
N PRO A 52 11.48 10.35 0.75
CA PRO A 52 12.85 10.35 1.27
C PRO A 52 13.56 9.04 0.93
N GLU A 53 14.87 9.03 1.05
CA GLU A 53 15.64 7.81 0.91
C GLU A 53 15.18 6.80 1.95
N GLY A 54 14.91 5.57 1.53
CA GLY A 54 14.37 4.54 2.41
C GLY A 54 12.89 4.66 2.72
N GLY A 55 12.18 5.57 2.05
CA GLY A 55 10.75 5.76 2.24
C GLY A 55 9.91 5.54 0.99
N SER A 56 10.39 4.78 0.02
CA SER A 56 9.70 4.54 -1.24
C SER A 56 9.06 3.16 -1.30
N PHE A 57 8.16 2.96 -2.26
CA PHE A 57 7.57 1.65 -2.50
C PHE A 57 8.62 0.64 -2.98
N ALA A 58 9.64 1.09 -3.71
CA ALA A 58 10.74 0.22 -4.14
C ALA A 58 11.47 -0.38 -2.94
N ASP A 59 11.58 0.35 -1.86
CA ASP A 59 12.17 -0.17 -0.62
C ASP A 59 11.33 -1.31 -0.04
N MET A 60 10.01 -1.24 -0.19
CA MET A 60 9.12 -2.33 0.22
C MET A 60 9.28 -3.56 -0.67
N VAL A 61 9.44 -3.37 -1.96
CA VAL A 61 9.66 -4.48 -2.90
C VAL A 61 10.91 -5.27 -2.53
N ALA A 62 11.95 -4.59 -2.08
CA ALA A 62 13.19 -5.22 -1.65
C ALA A 62 13.02 -6.09 -0.41
N LEU A 63 11.91 -5.95 0.31
CA LEU A 63 11.64 -6.70 1.53
C LEU A 63 10.93 -8.03 1.30
N LYS A 64 10.54 -8.35 0.08
CA LYS A 64 9.85 -9.61 -0.18
C LYS A 64 10.71 -10.77 0.32
N GLY A 65 10.12 -11.63 1.15
CA GLY A 65 10.83 -12.75 1.75
C GLY A 65 11.64 -12.42 2.99
N ASP A 66 11.65 -11.17 3.42
CA ASP A 66 12.35 -10.76 4.63
C ASP A 66 11.55 -11.17 5.87
N LYS A 67 12.22 -11.76 6.85
CA LYS A 67 11.57 -12.23 8.09
C LYS A 67 10.97 -11.09 8.90
N GLU A 68 11.51 -9.88 8.77
CA GLU A 68 11.07 -8.72 9.52
C GLU A 68 10.31 -7.72 8.63
N ILE A 69 9.70 -8.24 7.56
CA ILE A 69 9.05 -7.40 6.55
C ILE A 69 8.02 -6.43 7.15
N GLY A 70 7.22 -6.89 8.13
CA GLY A 70 6.19 -6.04 8.75
C GLY A 70 6.79 -4.84 9.46
N ASP A 71 7.78 -5.06 10.30
CA ASP A 71 8.46 -3.99 11.02
C ASP A 71 9.14 -3.01 10.06
N LYS A 72 9.78 -3.55 9.02
CA LYS A 72 10.49 -2.72 8.05
C LYS A 72 9.53 -1.91 7.17
N ILE A 73 8.36 -2.46 6.83
CA ILE A 73 7.33 -1.69 6.12
C ILE A 73 6.87 -0.53 6.99
N ASN A 74 6.63 -0.76 8.28
CA ASN A 74 6.24 0.31 9.20
C ASN A 74 7.29 1.43 9.22
N LYS A 75 8.56 1.07 9.21
CA LYS A 75 9.64 2.05 9.20
C LYS A 75 9.69 2.86 7.90
N ILE A 76 9.46 2.20 6.76
CA ILE A 76 9.42 2.88 5.45
C ILE A 76 8.29 3.90 5.44
N ILE A 77 7.09 3.49 5.87
CA ILE A 77 5.94 4.38 5.94
C ILE A 77 6.21 5.54 6.90
N GLY A 78 6.83 5.24 8.04
CA GLY A 78 7.19 6.26 9.02
C GLY A 78 8.14 7.31 8.48
N ARG A 79 9.11 6.91 7.67
CA ARG A 79 10.06 7.85 7.05
C ARG A 79 9.35 8.80 6.10
N LEU A 80 8.43 8.28 5.28
CA LEU A 80 7.67 9.11 4.36
C LEU A 80 6.74 10.04 5.14
N ALA A 81 6.08 9.55 6.16
CA ALA A 81 5.17 10.33 6.99
C ALA A 81 5.92 11.46 7.69
N GLU A 82 7.10 11.17 8.21
CA GLU A 82 7.92 12.18 8.90
C GLU A 82 8.40 13.26 7.95
N ALA A 83 8.82 12.88 6.75
CA ALA A 83 9.32 13.82 5.75
C ALA A 83 8.24 14.78 5.26
N ASN A 84 6.96 14.40 5.36
CA ASN A 84 5.84 15.17 4.81
C ASN A 84 4.86 15.65 5.89
N ASP A 85 5.20 15.50 7.15
CA ASP A 85 4.35 15.90 8.27
C ASP A 85 2.99 15.16 8.23
N LEU A 86 3.02 13.87 7.93
CA LEU A 86 1.84 13.02 7.82
C LEU A 86 1.74 11.97 8.92
N LYS A 87 2.50 12.11 10.00
CA LYS A 87 2.41 11.21 11.12
C LYS A 87 1.00 11.22 11.71
N GLY A 88 0.46 10.02 11.98
CA GLY A 88 -0.91 9.89 12.45
C GLY A 88 -1.94 9.92 11.35
N VAL A 89 -1.52 10.13 10.08
CA VAL A 89 -2.42 10.16 8.93
C VAL A 89 -2.27 8.90 8.10
N ILE A 90 -1.04 8.56 7.67
CA ILE A 90 -0.80 7.41 6.78
C ILE A 90 -0.18 6.23 7.51
N ASP A 91 0.23 6.39 8.73
CA ASP A 91 0.95 5.38 9.50
C ASP A 91 0.07 4.70 10.57
N GLN A 92 -1.23 4.71 10.39
CA GLN A 92 -2.16 4.12 11.34
C GLN A 92 -2.25 2.60 11.25
N ALA A 93 -2.03 2.04 10.07
CA ALA A 93 -2.04 0.59 9.89
C ALA A 93 -0.71 -0.01 10.36
N ASP A 94 -0.79 -0.96 11.28
CA ASP A 94 0.40 -1.63 11.81
C ASP A 94 0.69 -2.90 10.99
N PHE A 95 1.70 -2.84 10.15
CA PHE A 95 2.07 -3.97 9.28
C PHE A 95 2.82 -5.07 10.02
N ASN A 96 3.06 -4.87 11.30
CA ASN A 96 3.70 -5.89 12.14
C ASN A 96 2.74 -6.46 13.19
N ASP A 97 1.44 -6.35 12.96
CA ASP A 97 0.41 -6.83 13.89
C ASP A 97 0.14 -8.32 13.64
N GLU A 98 0.66 -9.15 14.53
CA GLU A 98 0.56 -10.60 14.41
C GLU A 98 -0.88 -11.11 14.56
N THR A 99 -1.72 -10.40 15.28
CA THR A 99 -3.11 -10.82 15.46
C THR A 99 -3.94 -10.63 14.20
N LYS A 100 -3.58 -9.66 13.36
CA LYS A 100 -4.30 -9.36 12.13
C LYS A 100 -3.69 -10.01 10.90
N LEU A 101 -2.36 -10.10 10.86
CA LEU A 101 -1.63 -10.53 9.66
C LEU A 101 -1.03 -11.93 9.78
N GLY A 102 -1.15 -12.54 10.95
CA GLY A 102 -0.47 -13.80 11.21
C GLY A 102 0.94 -13.55 11.71
N SER A 103 1.62 -14.60 12.10
CA SER A 103 2.98 -14.50 12.64
C SER A 103 3.96 -15.33 11.82
N GLY A 104 5.25 -15.03 11.95
CA GLY A 104 6.30 -15.79 11.31
C GLY A 104 6.15 -15.80 9.79
N LYS A 105 6.17 -16.99 9.22
CA LYS A 105 6.11 -17.16 7.78
C LYS A 105 4.79 -16.72 7.19
N ASP A 106 3.67 -16.84 7.91
CA ASP A 106 2.36 -16.43 7.42
C ASP A 106 2.33 -14.93 7.18
N MET A 107 2.83 -14.14 8.10
CA MET A 107 2.95 -12.70 7.93
C MET A 107 3.88 -12.36 6.77
N GLN A 108 5.04 -13.01 6.72
CA GLN A 108 6.02 -12.81 5.67
C GLN A 108 5.43 -13.05 4.29
N ASP A 109 4.75 -14.18 4.10
CA ASP A 109 4.15 -14.54 2.82
C ASP A 109 3.02 -13.58 2.44
N ARG A 110 2.17 -13.23 3.41
CA ARG A 110 1.03 -12.35 3.18
C ARG A 110 1.47 -10.96 2.75
N LEU A 111 2.41 -10.37 3.46
CA LEU A 111 2.91 -9.03 3.14
C LEU A 111 3.70 -9.03 1.83
N SER A 112 4.46 -10.09 1.55
CA SER A 112 5.16 -10.21 0.27
C SER A 112 4.18 -10.26 -0.89
N LYS A 113 3.06 -10.97 -0.76
CA LYS A 113 2.02 -11.02 -1.78
C LYS A 113 1.36 -9.66 -1.99
N LEU A 114 1.06 -8.95 -0.90
CA LEU A 114 0.46 -7.62 -1.00
C LEU A 114 1.37 -6.66 -1.75
N VAL A 115 2.63 -6.63 -1.40
CA VAL A 115 3.60 -5.78 -2.09
C VAL A 115 3.67 -6.15 -3.57
N ALA A 116 3.69 -7.46 -3.90
CA ALA A 116 3.75 -7.91 -5.28
C ALA A 116 2.53 -7.48 -6.09
N ILE A 117 1.34 -7.48 -5.49
CA ILE A 117 0.11 -7.04 -6.17
C ILE A 117 0.24 -5.58 -6.60
N PHE A 118 0.67 -4.70 -5.70
CA PHE A 118 0.81 -3.28 -6.02
C PHE A 118 2.01 -2.99 -6.92
N ASP A 119 3.06 -3.79 -6.84
CA ASP A 119 4.26 -3.62 -7.67
C ASP A 119 3.95 -3.74 -9.16
N GLN A 120 2.90 -4.48 -9.53
CA GLN A 120 2.50 -4.66 -10.92
C GLN A 120 1.82 -3.43 -11.52
N LEU A 121 1.40 -2.48 -10.68
CA LEU A 121 0.68 -1.29 -11.15
C LEU A 121 1.66 -0.19 -11.54
N ASP A 122 1.34 0.54 -12.63
CA ASP A 122 2.06 1.75 -13.00
C ASP A 122 1.11 2.93 -12.87
N LEU A 123 1.20 3.62 -11.74
CA LEU A 123 0.29 4.72 -11.43
C LEU A 123 0.80 6.07 -11.94
N GLY A 124 2.07 6.14 -12.31
CA GLY A 124 2.68 7.39 -12.78
C GLY A 124 2.15 7.85 -14.12
N ALA A 125 1.76 6.90 -14.98
CA ALA A 125 1.30 7.21 -16.34
C ALA A 125 -0.09 7.84 -16.39
N ASN A 126 -0.84 7.83 -15.30
CA ASN A 126 -2.22 8.35 -15.27
C ASN A 126 -2.32 9.83 -14.90
N ARG A 127 -1.24 10.46 -14.55
CA ARG A 127 -1.26 11.83 -14.01
C ARG A 127 -1.70 12.90 -15.02
N ALA A 128 -1.44 12.67 -16.30
CA ALA A 128 -1.68 13.67 -17.32
C ALA A 128 -3.16 13.93 -17.56
N ASP A 129 -4.01 12.98 -17.24
CA ASP A 129 -5.45 13.07 -17.47
C ASP A 129 -6.20 13.64 -16.25
N GLY A 130 -5.47 14.04 -15.22
CA GLY A 130 -6.09 14.53 -14.00
C GLY A 130 -6.84 13.45 -13.22
N ASP A 131 -6.53 12.20 -13.47
CA ASP A 131 -7.17 11.08 -12.81
C ASP A 131 -6.95 11.14 -11.30
N ASP A 132 -8.01 10.98 -10.54
CA ASP A 132 -7.95 10.87 -9.09
C ASP A 132 -7.97 9.40 -8.72
N LEU A 133 -6.82 8.75 -8.91
CA LEU A 133 -6.69 7.32 -8.64
C LEU A 133 -6.95 6.98 -7.17
N LEU A 134 -6.47 7.83 -6.27
CA LEU A 134 -6.66 7.60 -4.84
C LEU A 134 -8.13 7.77 -4.45
N GLY A 135 -8.79 8.81 -4.99
CA GLY A 135 -10.21 9.03 -4.74
C GLY A 135 -11.06 7.91 -5.31
N ASP A 136 -10.77 7.47 -6.53
CA ASP A 136 -11.48 6.36 -7.17
C ASP A 136 -11.30 5.06 -6.39
N ALA A 137 -10.10 4.80 -5.91
CA ALA A 137 -9.81 3.60 -5.13
C ALA A 137 -10.53 3.63 -3.79
N TYR A 138 -10.51 4.78 -3.12
CA TYR A 138 -11.21 4.95 -1.85
C TYR A 138 -12.71 4.70 -2.02
N GLU A 139 -13.30 5.30 -3.03
CA GLU A 139 -14.73 5.13 -3.33
C GLU A 139 -15.06 3.68 -3.63
N TYR A 140 -14.22 3.01 -4.41
CA TYR A 140 -14.40 1.60 -4.74
C TYR A 140 -14.40 0.73 -3.47
N LEU A 141 -13.43 0.95 -2.60
CA LEU A 141 -13.32 0.20 -1.35
C LEU A 141 -14.51 0.44 -0.43
N MET A 142 -14.95 1.69 -0.33
CA MET A 142 -16.09 2.02 0.52
C MET A 142 -17.40 1.44 -0.01
N ARG A 143 -17.50 1.26 -1.32
CA ARG A 143 -18.72 0.71 -1.95
C ARG A 143 -18.79 -0.81 -1.84
N HIS A 144 -17.65 -1.50 -1.93
CA HIS A 144 -17.63 -2.97 -2.05
C HIS A 144 -17.17 -3.67 -0.77
N PHE A 145 -16.64 -2.96 0.16
CA PHE A 145 -16.12 -3.49 1.40
C PHE A 145 -16.54 -2.59 2.57
#